data_2ce3de02980b71ef0bf4b495b836f714
#
_entry.id   2ce3de02980b71ef0bf4b495b836f714
#
_cell.length_a   1.000
_cell.length_b   1.000
_cell.length_c   1.000
_cell.angle_alpha   90.00
_cell.angle_beta   90.00
_cell.angle_gamma   90.00
#
_symmetry.space_group_name_H-M   'P 1'
#
loop_
_entity.id
_entity.type
_entity.pdbx_description
1 polymer ?
#
loop_
_entity_poly.entity_id
_entity_poly.type
_entity_poly.pdbx_seq_one_letter_code
_entity_poly.pdbx_strand_id
1 'polypeptide(L)'
;MGLFDKVKKIWSQDMAIDLGTANTLVVLKGQGVVLNEPSVVAIVDQNGKKNVLAVGDEAKTMLGRTPGNISAIRPLRDGVIADFIVTEEMIKHFIKKVHKGSTFANPRILICVPTGSTPVERKAIQDSALAAGARRVQLIEEPIAAAIGAGLPISEATGSMIVDIGGGTSEIAVMSLGGLVYSKSLRVA
;
A
#
# COMPACT_ATOMS: atom_id res chain seq x y z
N MET A 1 -14.56 30.11 3.74
CA MET A 1 -13.94 28.86 4.16
C MET A 1 -14.05 28.79 5.69
N GLY A 2 -15.07 28.08 6.19
CA GLY A 2 -15.48 28.14 7.57
C GLY A 2 -14.56 27.35 8.51
N LEU A 3 -14.62 27.67 9.80
CA LEU A 3 -13.90 26.98 10.88
C LEU A 3 -14.19 25.45 10.84
N PHE A 4 -15.41 25.06 10.47
CA PHE A 4 -15.84 23.66 10.27
C PHE A 4 -15.11 22.95 9.12
N ASP A 5 -14.74 23.66 8.05
CA ASP A 5 -13.96 23.06 6.94
C ASP A 5 -12.51 22.83 7.34
N LYS A 6 -11.95 23.71 8.18
CA LYS A 6 -10.63 23.51 8.78
C LYS A 6 -10.62 22.33 9.75
N VAL A 7 -11.64 22.18 10.58
CA VAL A 7 -11.77 21.07 11.53
C VAL A 7 -11.97 19.74 10.82
N LYS A 8 -12.79 19.67 9.74
CA LYS A 8 -12.91 18.46 8.90
C LYS A 8 -11.61 18.06 8.21
N LYS A 9 -10.76 19.04 7.85
CA LYS A 9 -9.45 18.79 7.24
C LYS A 9 -8.43 18.19 8.22
N ILE A 10 -8.64 18.36 9.52
CA ILE A 10 -7.76 17.86 10.58
C ILE A 10 -8.09 16.39 10.93
N TRP A 11 -9.30 15.90 10.68
CA TRP A 11 -9.81 14.66 11.28
C TRP A 11 -9.72 13.41 10.42
N SER A 12 -9.65 13.51 9.11
CA SER A 12 -9.40 12.34 8.24
C SER A 12 -9.18 12.78 6.80
N GLN A 13 -7.96 12.65 6.31
CA GLN A 13 -7.68 12.83 4.88
C GLN A 13 -7.79 11.49 4.17
N ASP A 14 -8.50 11.47 3.03
CA ASP A 14 -8.51 10.31 2.16
C ASP A 14 -7.11 10.07 1.62
N MET A 15 -6.70 8.83 1.61
CA MET A 15 -5.36 8.43 1.20
C MET A 15 -5.40 7.29 0.18
N ALA A 16 -4.40 7.26 -0.67
CA ALA A 16 -4.10 6.09 -1.49
C ALA A 16 -2.79 5.46 -1.00
N ILE A 17 -2.74 4.15 -1.02
CA ILE A 17 -1.57 3.37 -0.63
C ILE A 17 -1.22 2.44 -1.79
N ASP A 18 0.03 2.51 -2.23
CA ASP A 18 0.65 1.50 -3.06
C ASP A 18 1.49 0.61 -2.15
N LEU A 19 1.03 -0.62 -1.95
CA LEU A 19 1.68 -1.63 -1.12
C LEU A 19 2.66 -2.45 -1.94
N GLY A 20 3.73 -1.82 -2.41
CA GLY A 20 4.74 -2.52 -3.19
C GLY A 20 5.61 -3.48 -2.37
N THR A 21 6.13 -4.52 -3.02
CA THR A 21 7.05 -5.49 -2.41
C THR A 21 8.34 -4.84 -1.91
N ALA A 22 8.87 -3.86 -2.63
CA ALA A 22 10.08 -3.14 -2.26
C ALA A 22 9.81 -1.94 -1.35
N ASN A 23 8.91 -1.06 -1.79
CA ASN A 23 8.55 0.17 -1.10
C ASN A 23 7.03 0.32 -1.02
N THR A 24 6.56 0.96 0.05
CA THR A 24 5.19 1.43 0.19
C THR A 24 5.15 2.94 -0.05
N LEU A 25 4.23 3.38 -0.91
CA LEU A 25 3.94 4.78 -1.16
C LEU A 25 2.61 5.15 -0.53
N VAL A 26 2.55 6.33 0.08
CA VAL A 26 1.28 6.91 0.55
C VAL A 26 1.05 8.26 -0.08
N VAL A 27 -0.11 8.42 -0.64
CA VAL A 27 -0.57 9.65 -1.28
C VAL A 27 -1.75 10.21 -0.50
N LEU A 28 -1.71 11.48 -0.15
CA LEU A 28 -2.84 12.21 0.42
C LEU A 28 -3.53 13.06 -0.65
N LYS A 29 -4.85 13.06 -0.62
CA LYS A 29 -5.64 13.89 -1.53
C LYS A 29 -5.25 15.36 -1.43
N GLY A 30 -4.78 15.92 -2.55
CA GLY A 30 -4.38 17.33 -2.67
C GLY A 30 -2.98 17.66 -2.11
N GLN A 31 -2.21 16.67 -1.65
CA GLN A 31 -0.83 16.87 -1.19
C GLN A 31 0.20 16.05 -2.00
N GLY A 32 -0.26 15.07 -2.78
CA GLY A 32 0.62 14.17 -3.52
C GLY A 32 1.24 13.10 -2.63
N VAL A 33 2.41 12.59 -3.02
CA VAL A 33 3.16 11.58 -2.26
C VAL A 33 3.69 12.19 -0.97
N VAL A 34 3.26 11.67 0.16
CA VAL A 34 3.63 12.15 1.51
C VAL A 34 4.50 11.16 2.26
N LEU A 35 4.59 9.91 1.78
CA LEU A 35 5.44 8.87 2.33
C LEU A 35 5.92 7.96 1.20
N ASN A 36 7.20 7.66 1.21
CA ASN A 36 7.83 6.65 0.36
C ASN A 36 8.88 5.94 1.22
N GLU A 37 8.52 4.76 1.70
CA GLU A 37 9.39 4.00 2.59
C GLU A 37 9.47 2.53 2.19
N PRO A 38 10.58 1.86 2.53
CA PRO A 38 10.72 0.42 2.32
C PRO A 38 9.61 -0.38 3.01
N SER A 39 9.07 -1.38 2.32
CA SER A 39 8.12 -2.35 2.89
C SER A 39 8.89 -3.36 3.75
N VAL A 40 9.46 -2.87 4.86
CA VAL A 40 10.26 -3.66 5.81
C VAL A 40 9.76 -3.39 7.22
N VAL A 41 9.70 -4.45 8.03
CA VAL A 41 9.33 -4.38 9.44
C VAL A 41 10.33 -5.16 10.27
N ALA A 42 10.86 -4.53 11.31
CA ALA A 42 11.66 -5.20 12.33
C ALA A 42 10.74 -5.65 13.48
N ILE A 43 10.80 -6.91 13.80
CA ILE A 43 10.01 -7.53 14.86
C ILE A 43 10.92 -8.21 15.90
N VAL A 44 10.51 -8.14 17.15
CA VAL A 44 11.09 -8.93 18.23
C VAL A 44 10.11 -10.03 18.62
N ASP A 45 10.59 -11.27 18.70
CA ASP A 45 9.83 -12.38 19.26
C ASP A 45 10.16 -12.50 20.75
N GLN A 46 9.12 -12.32 21.57
CA GLN A 46 9.19 -12.48 23.01
C GLN A 46 8.19 -13.56 23.43
N ASN A 47 8.66 -14.76 23.64
CA ASN A 47 7.85 -15.91 24.06
C ASN A 47 6.68 -16.22 23.09
N GLY A 48 6.92 -16.15 21.79
CA GLY A 48 5.92 -16.39 20.74
C GLY A 48 5.02 -15.19 20.45
N LYS A 49 5.23 -14.05 21.11
CA LYS A 49 4.54 -12.79 20.80
C LYS A 49 5.43 -11.89 19.96
N LYS A 50 5.01 -11.62 18.74
CA LYS A 50 5.68 -10.70 17.83
C LYS A 50 5.31 -9.25 18.19
N ASN A 51 6.31 -8.44 18.52
CA ASN A 51 6.14 -6.99 18.71
C ASN A 51 6.94 -6.25 17.65
N VAL A 52 6.35 -5.19 17.08
CA VAL A 52 7.03 -4.35 16.07
C VAL A 52 7.99 -3.39 16.78
N LEU A 53 9.25 -3.38 16.33
CA LEU A 53 10.29 -2.49 16.81
C LEU A 53 10.44 -1.26 15.91
N ALA A 54 10.45 -1.49 14.59
CA ALA A 54 10.67 -0.44 13.59
C ALA A 54 9.95 -0.79 12.28
N VAL A 55 9.66 0.22 11.47
CA VAL A 55 9.02 0.08 10.15
C VAL A 55 9.72 1.01 9.17
N GLY A 56 9.74 0.63 7.88
CA GLY A 56 10.25 1.47 6.81
C GLY A 56 11.77 1.61 6.82
N ASP A 57 12.26 2.81 6.67
CA ASP A 57 13.70 3.11 6.58
C ASP A 57 14.46 2.63 7.81
N GLU A 58 13.91 2.83 9.00
CA GLU A 58 14.53 2.38 10.24
C GLU A 58 14.69 0.85 10.26
N ALA A 59 13.64 0.11 9.92
CA ALA A 59 13.69 -1.35 9.83
C ALA A 59 14.65 -1.85 8.75
N LYS A 60 14.77 -1.12 7.64
CA LYS A 60 15.69 -1.47 6.55
C LYS A 60 17.15 -1.48 7.00
N THR A 61 17.55 -0.57 7.91
CA THR A 61 18.92 -0.54 8.45
C THR A 61 19.25 -1.78 9.27
N MET A 62 18.23 -2.50 9.74
CA MET A 62 18.37 -3.72 10.56
C MET A 62 18.44 -5.00 9.73
N LEU A 63 18.14 -4.94 8.42
CA LEU A 63 18.21 -6.12 7.54
C LEU A 63 19.59 -6.77 7.58
N GLY A 64 19.64 -8.08 7.93
CA GLY A 64 20.89 -8.85 8.01
C GLY A 64 21.81 -8.47 9.16
N ARG A 65 21.38 -7.63 10.11
CA ARG A 65 22.20 -7.13 11.23
C ARG A 65 21.52 -7.30 12.59
N THR A 66 20.47 -8.11 12.68
CA THR A 66 19.67 -8.28 13.90
C THR A 66 20.21 -9.40 14.77
N PRO A 67 20.25 -9.26 16.12
CA PRO A 67 20.54 -10.35 17.04
C PRO A 67 19.40 -11.39 17.06
N GLY A 68 19.66 -12.57 17.61
CA GLY A 68 18.88 -13.78 17.42
C GLY A 68 17.36 -13.75 17.71
N ASN A 69 16.87 -12.82 18.53
CA ASN A 69 15.43 -12.68 18.82
C ASN A 69 14.75 -11.55 18.03
N ILE A 70 15.49 -10.82 17.20
CA ILE A 70 14.99 -9.76 16.34
C ILE A 70 15.13 -10.21 14.90
N SER A 71 14.11 -10.00 14.09
CA SER A 71 14.16 -10.24 12.66
C SER A 71 13.59 -9.05 11.89
N ALA A 72 14.27 -8.63 10.83
CA ALA A 72 13.75 -7.67 9.88
C ALA A 72 13.24 -8.43 8.65
N ILE A 73 11.96 -8.27 8.33
CA ILE A 73 11.28 -9.01 7.28
C ILE A 73 10.55 -8.09 6.31
N ARG A 74 10.31 -8.60 5.10
CA ARG A 74 9.38 -8.01 4.14
C ARG A 74 8.04 -8.72 4.27
N PRO A 75 6.99 -8.03 4.75
CA PRO A 75 5.67 -8.65 4.95
C PRO A 75 4.92 -8.87 3.64
N LEU A 76 5.39 -8.24 2.55
CA LEU A 76 4.87 -8.41 1.20
C LEU A 76 5.92 -9.12 0.34
N ARG A 77 5.48 -10.09 -0.44
CA ARG A 77 6.32 -10.84 -1.38
C ARG A 77 5.54 -11.11 -2.66
N ASP A 78 6.14 -10.79 -3.78
CA ASP A 78 5.55 -11.06 -5.10
C ASP A 78 4.12 -10.50 -5.25
N GLY A 79 3.88 -9.31 -4.70
CA GLY A 79 2.58 -8.64 -4.72
C GLY A 79 1.53 -9.22 -3.76
N VAL A 80 1.91 -10.14 -2.84
CA VAL A 80 0.98 -10.75 -1.89
C VAL A 80 1.43 -10.56 -0.44
N ILE A 81 0.47 -10.65 0.48
CA ILE A 81 0.76 -10.63 1.92
C ILE A 81 1.34 -11.97 2.33
N ALA A 82 2.59 -11.97 2.79
CA ALA A 82 3.26 -13.13 3.36
C ALA A 82 3.04 -13.26 4.88
N ASP A 83 2.84 -12.16 5.58
CA ASP A 83 2.52 -12.12 7.03
C ASP A 83 1.48 -11.05 7.30
N PHE A 84 0.26 -11.48 7.66
CA PHE A 84 -0.89 -10.60 7.90
C PHE A 84 -0.69 -9.65 9.07
N ILE A 85 -0.22 -10.18 10.20
CA ILE A 85 -0.06 -9.41 11.44
C ILE A 85 0.96 -8.31 11.22
N VAL A 86 2.06 -8.64 10.58
CA VAL A 86 3.13 -7.68 10.30
C VAL A 86 2.70 -6.66 9.26
N THR A 87 1.93 -7.05 8.24
CA THR A 87 1.36 -6.12 7.24
C THR A 87 0.38 -5.15 7.89
N GLU A 88 -0.52 -5.62 8.75
CA GLU A 88 -1.45 -4.78 9.50
C GLU A 88 -0.71 -3.71 10.31
N GLU A 89 0.29 -4.11 11.08
CA GLU A 89 1.09 -3.19 11.89
C GLU A 89 1.90 -2.21 11.03
N MET A 90 2.39 -2.64 9.86
CA MET A 90 3.05 -1.76 8.89
C MET A 90 2.08 -0.69 8.36
N ILE A 91 0.90 -1.08 7.90
CA ILE A 91 -0.14 -0.15 7.42
C ILE A 91 -0.54 0.81 8.54
N LYS A 92 -0.76 0.31 9.74
CA LYS A 92 -1.10 1.09 10.93
C LYS A 92 -0.02 2.13 11.29
N HIS A 93 1.25 1.73 11.18
CA HIS A 93 2.38 2.63 11.37
C HIS A 93 2.35 3.77 10.33
N PHE A 94 2.18 3.46 9.05
CA PHE A 94 2.14 4.45 7.99
C PHE A 94 0.92 5.40 8.11
N ILE A 95 -0.26 4.87 8.46
CA ILE A 95 -1.44 5.71 8.74
C ILE A 95 -1.13 6.69 9.86
N LYS A 96 -0.56 6.22 10.98
CA LYS A 96 -0.20 7.08 12.12
C LYS A 96 0.85 8.13 11.75
N LYS A 97 1.88 7.73 11.00
CA LYS A 97 2.98 8.60 10.57
C LYS A 97 2.46 9.74 9.69
N VAL A 98 1.61 9.43 8.72
CA VAL A 98 1.01 10.40 7.80
C VAL A 98 0.05 11.34 8.51
N HIS A 99 -0.69 10.86 9.52
CA HIS A 99 -1.62 11.67 10.32
C HIS A 99 -0.96 12.27 11.58
N LYS A 100 0.38 12.33 11.63
CA LYS A 100 1.15 12.93 12.73
C LYS A 100 0.79 12.38 14.11
N GLY A 101 0.56 11.06 14.19
CA GLY A 101 0.25 10.35 15.43
C GLY A 101 -1.19 10.51 15.92
N SER A 102 -2.10 11.09 15.14
CA SER A 102 -3.51 11.20 15.53
C SER A 102 -4.11 9.81 15.73
N THR A 103 -4.56 9.51 16.95
CA THR A 103 -5.26 8.26 17.29
C THR A 103 -6.68 8.20 16.73
N PHE A 104 -7.21 9.34 16.28
CA PHE A 104 -8.56 9.45 15.70
C PHE A 104 -8.56 9.47 14.17
N ALA A 105 -7.41 9.24 13.54
CA ALA A 105 -7.34 9.12 12.08
C ALA A 105 -8.11 7.87 11.65
N ASN A 106 -9.17 8.07 10.89
CA ASN A 106 -10.04 7.00 10.36
C ASN A 106 -10.27 7.28 8.86
N PRO A 107 -9.22 7.14 8.02
CA PRO A 107 -9.26 7.53 6.62
C PRO A 107 -10.08 6.56 5.76
N ARG A 108 -10.58 7.05 4.62
CA ARG A 108 -10.88 6.18 3.48
C ARG A 108 -9.58 5.91 2.76
N ILE A 109 -9.31 4.64 2.47
CA ILE A 109 -8.08 4.20 1.84
C ILE A 109 -8.41 3.56 0.50
N LEU A 110 -7.72 4.00 -0.55
CA LEU A 110 -7.63 3.33 -1.84
C LEU A 110 -6.30 2.57 -1.87
N ILE A 111 -6.32 1.27 -2.15
CA ILE A 111 -5.10 0.44 -2.18
C ILE A 111 -4.94 -0.15 -3.58
N CYS A 112 -3.74 0.00 -4.14
CA CYS A 112 -3.36 -0.66 -5.38
C CYS A 112 -3.14 -2.15 -5.14
N VAL A 113 -3.60 -2.98 -6.08
CA VAL A 113 -3.42 -4.43 -6.06
C VAL A 113 -3.05 -4.94 -7.45
N PRO A 114 -2.19 -5.96 -7.56
CA PRO A 114 -1.89 -6.59 -8.83
C PRO A 114 -3.15 -7.14 -9.52
N THR A 115 -3.21 -7.07 -10.85
CA THR A 115 -4.35 -7.62 -11.62
C THR A 115 -4.51 -9.11 -11.42
N GLY A 116 -3.41 -9.84 -11.23
CA GLY A 116 -3.38 -11.27 -10.93
C GLY A 116 -3.73 -11.66 -9.50
N SER A 117 -4.11 -10.72 -8.64
CA SER A 117 -4.47 -11.01 -7.24
C SER A 117 -5.74 -11.85 -7.14
N THR A 118 -5.66 -12.94 -6.39
CA THR A 118 -6.80 -13.79 -6.08
C THR A 118 -7.81 -13.08 -5.18
N PRO A 119 -9.08 -13.52 -5.14
CA PRO A 119 -10.07 -12.99 -4.20
C PRO A 119 -9.62 -13.08 -2.73
N VAL A 120 -8.88 -14.12 -2.36
CA VAL A 120 -8.35 -14.30 -0.99
C VAL A 120 -7.28 -13.25 -0.69
N GLU A 121 -6.35 -13.01 -1.60
CA GLU A 121 -5.31 -11.97 -1.46
C GLU A 121 -5.93 -10.58 -1.37
N ARG A 122 -6.91 -10.25 -2.23
CA ARG A 122 -7.64 -8.98 -2.20
C ARG A 122 -8.37 -8.78 -0.86
N LYS A 123 -9.03 -9.82 -0.37
CA LYS A 123 -9.71 -9.80 0.94
C LYS A 123 -8.72 -9.57 2.06
N ALA A 124 -7.58 -10.22 2.01
CA ALA A 124 -6.49 -10.10 2.95
C ALA A 124 -5.98 -8.67 3.12
N ILE A 125 -5.68 -8.01 1.99
CA ILE A 125 -5.25 -6.60 1.96
C ILE A 125 -6.33 -5.69 2.55
N GLN A 126 -7.59 -5.93 2.18
CA GLN A 126 -8.72 -5.15 2.65
C GLN A 126 -8.90 -5.28 4.17
N ASP A 127 -8.85 -6.51 4.70
CA ASP A 127 -9.00 -6.76 6.12
C ASP A 127 -7.84 -6.19 6.94
N SER A 128 -6.60 -6.32 6.46
CA SER A 128 -5.42 -5.71 7.11
C SER A 128 -5.55 -4.20 7.21
N ALA A 129 -6.03 -3.54 6.16
CA ALA A 129 -6.20 -2.09 6.17
C ALA A 129 -7.35 -1.63 7.09
N LEU A 130 -8.45 -2.39 7.13
CA LEU A 130 -9.56 -2.13 8.06
C LEU A 130 -9.10 -2.32 9.52
N ALA A 131 -8.38 -3.40 9.84
CA ALA A 131 -7.83 -3.66 11.16
C ALA A 131 -6.78 -2.60 11.57
N ALA A 132 -6.05 -2.04 10.61
CA ALA A 132 -5.13 -0.92 10.82
C ALA A 132 -5.83 0.41 11.13
N GLY A 133 -7.17 0.49 11.03
CA GLY A 133 -7.97 1.66 11.41
C GLY A 133 -8.58 2.41 10.24
N ALA A 134 -8.56 1.87 9.03
CA ALA A 134 -9.29 2.46 7.92
C ALA A 134 -10.82 2.38 8.14
N ARG A 135 -11.54 3.47 7.84
CA ARG A 135 -13.01 3.51 7.86
C ARG A 135 -13.63 2.75 6.69
N ARG A 136 -12.99 2.84 5.54
CA ARG A 136 -13.40 2.22 4.29
C ARG A 136 -12.18 1.94 3.45
N VAL A 137 -12.14 0.77 2.85
CA VAL A 137 -11.08 0.38 1.90
C VAL A 137 -11.70 0.11 0.55
N GLN A 138 -11.08 0.62 -0.49
CA GLN A 138 -11.37 0.31 -1.89
C GLN A 138 -10.08 -0.20 -2.54
N LEU A 139 -10.21 -1.13 -3.45
CA LEU A 139 -9.09 -1.66 -4.22
C LEU A 139 -9.15 -1.11 -5.64
N ILE A 140 -7.98 -0.84 -6.22
CA ILE A 140 -7.79 -0.48 -7.61
C ILE A 140 -6.65 -1.34 -8.16
N GLU A 141 -6.77 -1.76 -9.41
CA GLU A 141 -5.71 -2.52 -10.07
C GLU A 141 -4.52 -1.60 -10.39
N GLU A 142 -3.30 -2.07 -10.08
CA GLU A 142 -2.05 -1.31 -10.26
C GLU A 142 -1.93 -0.65 -11.62
N PRO A 143 -2.13 -1.36 -12.76
CA PRO A 143 -1.99 -0.72 -14.06
C PRO A 143 -3.06 0.34 -14.36
N ILE A 144 -4.25 0.25 -13.77
CA ILE A 144 -5.26 1.32 -13.89
C ILE A 144 -4.78 2.56 -13.15
N ALA A 145 -4.29 2.38 -11.92
CA ALA A 145 -3.76 3.49 -11.12
C ALA A 145 -2.56 4.14 -11.81
N ALA A 146 -1.64 3.34 -12.35
CA ALA A 146 -0.47 3.81 -13.09
C ALA A 146 -0.85 4.58 -14.36
N ALA A 147 -1.83 4.08 -15.12
CA ALA A 147 -2.31 4.73 -16.33
C ALA A 147 -2.99 6.08 -16.03
N ILE A 148 -3.78 6.17 -14.95
CA ILE A 148 -4.36 7.43 -14.47
C ILE A 148 -3.24 8.40 -14.09
N GLY A 149 -2.24 7.92 -13.35
CA GLY A 149 -1.09 8.73 -12.92
C GLY A 149 -0.25 9.22 -14.08
N ALA A 150 -0.12 8.45 -15.15
CA ALA A 150 0.57 8.82 -16.38
C ALA A 150 -0.27 9.73 -17.31
N GLY A 151 -1.53 10.00 -16.96
CA GLY A 151 -2.44 10.81 -17.77
C GLY A 151 -2.86 10.15 -19.08
N LEU A 152 -2.87 8.81 -19.15
CA LEU A 152 -3.32 8.11 -20.35
C LEU A 152 -4.84 8.28 -20.56
N PRO A 153 -5.32 8.39 -21.80
CA PRO A 153 -6.73 8.59 -22.12
C PRO A 153 -7.52 7.26 -22.02
N ILE A 154 -7.50 6.65 -20.84
CA ILE A 154 -8.09 5.31 -20.63
C ILE A 154 -9.59 5.25 -20.83
N SER A 155 -10.28 6.38 -20.74
CA SER A 155 -11.75 6.47 -20.93
C SER A 155 -12.17 6.58 -22.41
N GLU A 156 -11.22 6.79 -23.30
CA GLU A 156 -11.47 6.93 -24.74
C GLU A 156 -11.53 5.57 -25.43
N ALA A 157 -12.08 5.55 -26.65
CA ALA A 157 -12.14 4.33 -27.49
C ALA A 157 -10.80 3.93 -28.12
N THR A 158 -9.71 4.59 -27.72
CA THR A 158 -8.35 4.29 -28.12
C THR A 158 -7.70 3.31 -27.16
N GLY A 159 -6.91 2.35 -27.67
CA GLY A 159 -6.14 1.44 -26.82
C GLY A 159 -4.94 2.14 -26.20
N SER A 160 -4.89 2.18 -24.86
CA SER A 160 -3.72 2.63 -24.11
C SER A 160 -3.03 1.44 -23.44
N MET A 161 -1.71 1.33 -23.57
CA MET A 161 -0.94 0.26 -22.95
C MET A 161 -0.01 0.82 -21.89
N ILE A 162 0.08 0.11 -20.77
CA ILE A 162 1.04 0.36 -19.70
C ILE A 162 1.84 -0.89 -19.39
N VAL A 163 3.12 -0.70 -19.06
CA VAL A 163 4.00 -1.73 -18.54
C VAL A 163 4.53 -1.19 -17.22
N ASP A 164 4.18 -1.86 -16.14
CA ASP A 164 4.62 -1.54 -14.77
C ASP A 164 5.59 -2.62 -14.31
N ILE A 165 6.78 -2.22 -13.89
CA ILE A 165 7.83 -3.12 -13.42
C ILE A 165 8.19 -2.72 -11.99
N GLY A 166 7.69 -3.50 -11.05
CA GLY A 166 7.89 -3.29 -9.62
C GLY A 166 9.06 -4.10 -9.04
N GLY A 167 9.13 -4.17 -7.73
CA GLY A 167 10.18 -4.92 -7.00
C GLY A 167 9.85 -6.41 -6.77
N GLY A 168 8.74 -6.92 -7.29
CA GLY A 168 8.33 -8.33 -7.14
C GLY A 168 7.29 -8.75 -8.16
N THR A 169 6.74 -7.79 -8.92
CA THR A 169 5.74 -8.03 -9.96
C THR A 169 6.09 -7.20 -11.20
N SER A 170 5.76 -7.74 -12.37
CA SER A 170 5.75 -6.99 -13.64
C SER A 170 4.37 -7.14 -14.26
N GLU A 171 3.71 -6.04 -14.58
CA GLU A 171 2.35 -6.02 -15.10
C GLU A 171 2.30 -5.35 -16.47
N ILE A 172 1.56 -5.96 -17.38
CA ILE A 172 1.25 -5.40 -18.70
C ILE A 172 -0.26 -5.31 -18.80
N ALA A 173 -0.76 -4.14 -19.17
CA ALA A 173 -2.19 -3.96 -19.37
C ALA A 173 -2.49 -3.08 -20.58
N VAL A 174 -3.56 -3.43 -21.29
CA VAL A 174 -4.16 -2.62 -22.35
C VAL A 174 -5.54 -2.21 -21.87
N MET A 175 -5.84 -0.93 -21.97
CA MET A 175 -7.07 -0.31 -21.52
C MET A 175 -7.75 0.44 -22.65
N SER A 176 -9.09 0.41 -22.65
CA SER A 176 -9.93 1.19 -23.55
C SER A 176 -11.31 1.35 -22.91
N LEU A 177 -11.98 2.46 -23.15
CA LEU A 177 -13.35 2.74 -22.66
C LEU A 177 -13.49 2.56 -21.13
N GLY A 178 -12.45 2.93 -20.37
CA GLY A 178 -12.43 2.87 -18.91
C GLY A 178 -12.24 1.46 -18.31
N GLY A 179 -11.95 0.45 -19.12
CA GLY A 179 -11.78 -0.93 -18.68
C GLY A 179 -10.48 -1.57 -19.16
N LEU A 180 -10.09 -2.65 -18.47
CA LEU A 180 -9.00 -3.53 -18.92
C LEU A 180 -9.49 -4.41 -20.07
N VAL A 181 -8.86 -4.28 -21.23
CA VAL A 181 -9.09 -5.12 -22.41
C VAL A 181 -8.23 -6.38 -22.35
N TYR A 182 -6.99 -6.22 -21.88
CA TYR A 182 -6.04 -7.29 -21.67
C TYR A 182 -5.15 -6.94 -20.48
N SER A 183 -4.82 -7.93 -19.68
CA SER A 183 -3.82 -7.77 -18.63
C SER A 183 -3.05 -9.06 -18.40
N LYS A 184 -1.78 -8.93 -18.03
CA LYS A 184 -0.95 -10.03 -17.58
C LYS A 184 -0.04 -9.55 -16.45
N SER A 185 -0.06 -10.29 -15.36
CA SER A 185 0.82 -10.09 -14.21
C SER A 185 1.81 -11.25 -14.13
N LEU A 186 3.07 -10.92 -13.92
CA LEU A 186 4.17 -11.86 -13.72
C LEU A 186 4.75 -11.58 -12.32
N ARG A 187 4.93 -12.64 -11.53
CA ARG A 187 5.57 -12.54 -10.20
C ARG A 187 7.09 -12.61 -10.33
N VAL A 188 7.61 -11.73 -11.14
CA VAL A 188 9.04 -11.50 -11.38
C VAL A 188 9.26 -10.01 -11.60
N ALA A 189 10.41 -9.51 -11.17
CA ALA A 189 10.85 -8.13 -11.34
C ALA A 189 12.30 -8.09 -11.83
#